data_52168292432ca99d8fc097081c2c182d
#
_entry.id   52168292432ca99d8fc097081c2c182d
#
_cell.length_a   1.000
_cell.length_b   1.000
_cell.length_c   1.000
_cell.angle_alpha   90.00
_cell.angle_beta   90.00
_cell.angle_gamma   90.00
#
_symmetry.space_group_name_H-M   'P 1'
#
loop_
_entity.id
_entity.type
_entity.pdbx_description
1 polymer ?
#
loop_
_entity_poly.entity_id
_entity_poly.type
_entity_poly.pdbx_seq_one_letter_code
_entity_poly.pdbx_strand_id
1 'polypeptide(L)'
;MAKDRLYEYRKMRSQGAYHHFIKMQGEDNWKYHSWDGPAIEPIEGEECSLRKAWYLNGIEYDQESYKEALKNREGLPWYKQSGVNARH
;
A
#
# COMPACT_ATOMS: atom_id res chain seq x y z
N MET A 1 -13.64 -6.66 -17.69
CA MET A 1 -13.53 -5.69 -17.63
C MET A 1 -12.50 -5.16 -16.93
N ALA A 2 -12.07 -4.21 -17.11
CA ALA A 2 -10.86 -3.75 -16.58
C ALA A 2 -10.98 -2.97 -15.34
N LYS A 3 -12.03 -3.15 -14.61
CA LYS A 3 -12.18 -2.36 -13.48
C LYS A 3 -11.20 -2.65 -12.43
N ASP A 4 -10.61 -3.78 -12.38
CA ASP A 4 -9.60 -3.99 -11.40
C ASP A 4 -8.32 -3.31 -11.77
N ARG A 5 -8.26 -2.57 -12.87
CA ARG A 5 -7.09 -1.84 -13.22
C ARG A 5 -7.14 -0.43 -12.76
N LEU A 6 -7.99 -0.11 -11.79
CA LEU A 6 -8.05 1.24 -11.30
C LEU A 6 -6.81 1.65 -10.52
N TYR A 7 -6.02 0.70 -10.06
CA TYR A 7 -4.83 1.02 -9.29
C TYR A 7 -3.57 0.56 -10.01
N GLU A 8 -2.50 1.30 -9.80
CA GLU A 8 -1.18 0.92 -10.27
C GLU A 8 -0.29 0.75 -9.06
N TYR A 9 0.67 -0.15 -9.16
CA TYR A 9 1.57 -0.46 -8.05
C TYR A 9 3.00 -0.29 -8.49
N ARG A 10 3.87 0.10 -7.56
CA ARG A 10 5.28 0.28 -7.86
C ARG A 10 6.10 -0.13 -6.64
N LYS A 11 7.25 -0.73 -6.88
CA LYS A 11 8.20 -1.07 -5.85
C LYS A 11 9.53 -0.43 -6.22
N MET A 12 10.14 0.27 -5.27
CA MET A 12 11.43 0.90 -5.51
C MET A 12 12.39 0.54 -4.41
N ARG A 13 13.67 0.48 -4.72
CA ARG A 13 14.70 0.24 -3.73
C ARG A 13 15.46 1.53 -3.54
N SER A 14 15.54 2.00 -2.32
CA SER A 14 16.22 3.25 -2.02
C SER A 14 16.58 3.30 -0.55
N GLN A 15 17.74 3.84 -0.23
CA GLN A 15 18.15 4.06 1.15
C GLN A 15 18.14 2.79 1.98
N GLY A 16 18.48 1.66 1.36
CA GLY A 16 18.56 0.40 2.09
C GLY A 16 17.21 -0.23 2.39
N ALA A 17 16.17 0.16 1.70
CA ALA A 17 14.84 -0.36 1.94
C ALA A 17 14.08 -0.48 0.64
N TYR A 18 13.08 -1.36 0.65
CA TYR A 18 12.12 -1.39 -0.44
C TYR A 18 10.96 -0.50 -0.06
N HIS A 19 10.46 0.26 -1.04
CA HIS A 19 9.34 1.16 -0.85
C HIS A 19 8.24 0.72 -1.80
N HIS A 20 7.06 0.48 -1.27
CA HIS A 20 5.94 0.01 -2.07
C HIS A 20 4.90 1.11 -2.17
N PHE A 21 4.38 1.32 -3.37
CA PHE A 21 3.48 2.44 -3.63
C PHE A 21 2.24 2.01 -4.37
N ILE A 22 1.21 2.81 -4.26
CA ILE A 22 0.00 2.66 -5.01
C ILE A 22 -0.37 4.01 -5.60
N LYS A 23 -1.01 3.99 -6.74
CA LYS A 23 -1.52 5.19 -7.34
C LYS A 23 -2.81 4.82 -8.06
N MET A 24 -3.81 5.66 -7.95
CA MET A 24 -5.01 5.44 -8.73
C MET A 24 -4.75 5.86 -10.16
N GLN A 25 -5.28 5.10 -11.09
CA GLN A 25 -5.10 5.40 -12.49
C GLN A 25 -5.61 6.80 -12.77
N GLY A 26 -4.85 7.61 -13.46
CA GLY A 26 -5.23 8.97 -13.74
C GLY A 26 -4.73 10.00 -12.76
N GLU A 27 -4.22 9.56 -11.62
CA GLU A 27 -3.63 10.48 -10.65
C GLU A 27 -2.13 10.52 -10.85
N ASP A 28 -1.51 11.59 -10.34
CA ASP A 28 -0.08 11.74 -10.46
C ASP A 28 0.68 11.42 -9.19
N ASN A 29 0.00 11.21 -8.09
CA ASN A 29 0.66 11.05 -6.81
C ASN A 29 0.74 9.60 -6.39
N TRP A 30 1.95 9.15 -6.11
CA TRP A 30 2.16 7.83 -5.55
C TRP A 30 2.09 7.92 -4.04
N LYS A 31 1.42 6.96 -3.41
CA LYS A 31 1.29 6.89 -1.96
C LYS A 31 1.86 5.58 -1.48
N TYR A 32 2.42 5.57 -0.28
CA TYR A 32 2.91 4.33 0.28
C TYR A 32 1.75 3.37 0.48
N HIS A 33 2.00 2.11 0.16
CA HIS A 33 0.94 1.12 0.25
C HIS A 33 1.50 -0.28 0.04
N SER A 34 1.04 -1.23 0.81
CA SER A 34 1.33 -2.63 0.55
C SER A 34 0.23 -3.49 1.13
N TRP A 35 -0.29 -4.41 0.33
CA TRP A 35 -1.27 -5.36 0.85
C TRP A 35 -0.59 -6.57 1.49
N ASP A 36 0.71 -6.76 1.23
CA ASP A 36 1.39 -7.98 1.63
C ASP A 36 2.35 -7.84 2.77
N GLY A 37 2.45 -6.70 3.38
CA GLY A 37 3.41 -6.48 4.45
C GLY A 37 3.76 -5.03 4.56
N PRO A 38 4.92 -4.68 5.10
CA PRO A 38 5.29 -3.29 5.26
C PRO A 38 5.42 -2.59 3.92
N ALA A 39 4.99 -1.34 3.85
CA ALA A 39 5.19 -0.54 2.66
C ALA A 39 6.62 -0.02 2.61
N ILE A 40 7.26 0.14 3.77
CA ILE A 40 8.68 0.43 3.83
C ILE A 40 9.31 -0.76 4.53
N GLU A 41 10.18 -1.46 3.81
CA GLU A 41 10.73 -2.70 4.31
C GLU A 41 12.25 -2.64 4.25
N PRO A 42 12.93 -2.45 5.39
CA PRO A 42 14.40 -2.42 5.37
C PRO A 42 14.97 -3.73 4.83
N ILE A 43 16.03 -3.61 4.05
CA ILE A 43 16.65 -4.77 3.43
C ILE A 43 17.69 -5.31 4.38
N GLU A 44 17.57 -6.60 4.68
CA GLU A 44 18.49 -7.23 5.62
C GLU A 44 19.91 -7.16 5.07
N GLY A 45 20.85 -6.81 5.91
CA GLY A 45 22.23 -6.73 5.49
C GLY A 45 22.64 -5.38 4.93
N GLU A 46 21.73 -4.45 4.74
CA GLU A 46 22.07 -3.13 4.24
C GLU A 46 21.89 -2.10 5.33
N GLU A 47 22.68 -1.06 5.26
CA GLU A 47 22.53 0.01 6.21
C GLU A 47 21.26 0.76 5.89
N CYS A 48 20.41 0.92 6.88
CA CYS A 48 19.15 1.57 6.65
C CYS A 48 18.69 2.23 7.92
N SER A 49 18.41 3.52 7.87
CA SER A 49 17.90 4.22 9.04
C SER A 49 16.39 4.21 9.08
N LEU A 50 15.75 3.63 8.06
CA LEU A 50 14.30 3.59 8.04
C LEU A 50 13.81 2.36 8.80
N ARG A 51 12.59 2.44 9.29
CA ARG A 51 11.99 1.34 10.00
C ARG A 51 10.85 0.77 9.21
N LYS A 52 10.46 -0.45 9.52
CA LYS A 52 9.29 -1.03 8.91
C LYS A 52 8.11 -0.12 9.17
N ALA A 53 7.31 0.11 8.16
CA ALA A 53 6.13 0.93 8.29
C ALA A 53 5.04 0.35 7.40
N TRP A 54 3.84 0.26 7.92
CA TRP A 54 2.72 -0.32 7.19
C TRP A 54 1.80 0.80 6.76
N TYR A 55 1.47 0.80 5.47
CA TYR A 55 0.61 1.82 4.90
C TYR A 55 -0.42 1.19 3.98
N LEU A 56 -1.62 1.73 4.00
CA LEU A 56 -2.63 1.41 3.01
C LEU A 56 -3.11 2.72 2.43
N ASN A 57 -2.88 2.92 1.16
CA ASN A 57 -3.28 4.12 0.41
C ASN A 57 -2.79 5.39 1.10
N GLY A 58 -1.54 5.35 1.56
CA GLY A 58 -0.92 6.53 2.17
C GLY A 58 -1.22 6.72 3.64
N ILE A 59 -2.04 5.88 4.22
CA ILE A 59 -2.39 5.99 5.64
C ILE A 59 -1.55 5.02 6.42
N GLU A 60 -0.85 5.51 7.41
CA GLU A 60 0.03 4.67 8.20
C GLU A 60 -0.74 3.92 9.27
N TYR A 61 -0.37 2.67 9.49
CA TYR A 61 -0.99 1.82 10.51
C TYR A 61 0.11 1.21 11.35
N ASP A 62 -0.17 0.89 12.61
CA ASP A 62 0.73 0.02 13.32
C ASP A 62 0.42 -1.41 12.89
N GLN A 63 1.24 -2.36 13.32
CA GLN A 63 1.13 -3.70 12.81
C GLN A 63 -0.23 -4.34 13.08
N GLU A 64 -0.76 -4.11 14.27
CA GLU A 64 -2.04 -4.71 14.61
C GLU A 64 -3.18 -4.08 13.87
N SER A 65 -3.19 -2.76 13.77
CA SER A 65 -4.23 -2.08 13.02
C SER A 65 -4.16 -2.43 11.55
N TYR A 66 -2.97 -2.65 11.06
CA TYR A 66 -2.79 -3.07 9.69
C TYR A 66 -3.45 -4.42 9.44
N LYS A 67 -3.25 -5.38 10.34
CA LYS A 67 -3.85 -6.68 10.20
C LYS A 67 -5.38 -6.59 10.23
N GLU A 68 -5.88 -5.72 11.10
CA GLU A 68 -7.32 -5.54 11.16
C GLU A 68 -7.85 -4.95 9.86
N ALA A 69 -7.15 -3.96 9.33
CA ALA A 69 -7.59 -3.35 8.09
C ALA A 69 -7.59 -4.34 6.94
N LEU A 70 -6.63 -5.25 6.92
CA LEU A 70 -6.59 -6.25 5.87
C LEU A 70 -7.79 -7.18 5.96
N LYS A 71 -8.20 -7.53 7.17
CA LYS A 71 -9.35 -8.39 7.32
C LYS A 71 -10.61 -7.71 6.84
N ASN A 72 -10.68 -6.39 6.98
CA ASN A 72 -11.87 -5.64 6.61
C ASN A 72 -11.61 -4.78 5.39
N ARG A 73 -10.87 -5.32 4.43
CA ARG A 73 -10.46 -4.55 3.27
C ARG A 73 -11.63 -3.87 2.59
N GLU A 74 -12.74 -4.58 2.46
CA GLU A 74 -13.86 -4.02 1.74
C GLU A 74 -14.57 -2.94 2.53
N GLY A 75 -14.28 -2.82 3.82
CA GLY A 75 -14.84 -1.75 4.61
C GLY A 75 -14.04 -0.48 4.57
N LEU A 76 -12.91 -0.47 3.89
CA LEU A 76 -12.10 0.73 3.81
C LEU A 76 -12.78 1.72 2.87
N PRO A 77 -12.99 2.96 3.33
CA PRO A 77 -13.75 3.91 2.51
C PRO A 77 -13.14 4.15 1.15
N TRP A 78 -11.82 4.30 1.09
CA TRP A 78 -11.19 4.58 -0.19
C TRP A 78 -11.27 3.39 -1.12
N TYR A 79 -11.26 2.20 -0.57
CA TYR A 79 -11.31 1.00 -1.38
C TYR A 79 -12.66 0.88 -2.06
N LYS A 80 -13.72 1.17 -1.34
CA LYS A 80 -15.03 1.14 -1.93
C LYS A 80 -15.23 2.29 -2.88
N GLN A 81 -14.71 3.45 -2.54
CA GLN A 81 -14.90 4.62 -3.39
C GLN A 81 -14.23 4.46 -4.73
N SER A 82 -13.22 3.62 -4.81
CA SER A 82 -12.55 3.43 -6.06
C SER A 82 -13.37 2.60 -7.02
N GLY A 83 -14.36 1.91 -6.55
CA GLY A 83 -15.14 1.06 -7.40
C GLY A 83 -14.54 -0.29 -7.67
N VAL A 84 -13.43 -0.59 -7.05
CA VAL A 84 -12.73 -1.82 -7.34
C VAL A 84 -13.59 -3.02 -7.01
N ASN A 85 -14.34 -2.97 -5.92
CA ASN A 85 -15.17 -4.03 -5.62
C ASN A 85 -16.52 -3.75 -5.73
N ALA A 86 -16.84 -2.69 -6.31
CA ALA A 86 -18.20 -2.34 -6.39
C ALA A 86 -18.94 -3.32 -7.15
N ARG A 87 -18.39 -4.18 -7.67
CA ARG A 87 -19.04 -5.00 -8.28
C ARG A 87 -19.02 -6.06 -7.84
N HIS A 88 -19.02 -6.38 -7.71
CA HIS A 88 -18.89 -7.50 -7.30
C HIS A 88 -19.92 -8.18 -7.30
#